data_e154fce6f56c8aed0cc0bfdec0ec4705
#
_entry.id   e154fce6f56c8aed0cc0bfdec0ec4705
#
_cell.length_a   1.000
_cell.length_b   1.000
_cell.length_c   1.000
_cell.angle_alpha   90.00
_cell.angle_beta   90.00
_cell.angle_gamma   90.00
#
_symmetry.space_group_name_H-M   'P 1'
#
loop_
_entity.id
_entity.type
_entity.pdbx_description
1 polymer ?
#
loop_
_entity_poly.entity_id
_entity_poly.type
_entity_poly.pdbx_seq_one_letter_code
_entity_poly.pdbx_strand_id
1 'polypeptide(L)'
;MFINKTAEGRNNRCGENIARLRTAMGISQRKLADMLQLNGLDIDKNAIQRIEAGKRFVTDIELVYFCQLFRVTYEELLNEHE
;
A
#
# COMPACT_ATOMS: atom_id res chain seq x y z
N MET A 1 -16.58 -17.65 11.85
CA MET A 1 -15.80 -16.98 10.79
C MET A 1 -14.69 -16.17 11.43
N PHE A 2 -13.51 -16.28 10.89
CA PHE A 2 -12.37 -15.50 11.39
C PHE A 2 -12.28 -14.19 10.60
N ILE A 3 -12.14 -13.09 11.33
CA ILE A 3 -12.02 -11.75 10.75
C ILE A 3 -10.64 -11.20 11.12
N ASN A 4 -9.81 -10.97 10.12
CA ASN A 4 -8.45 -10.46 10.30
C ASN A 4 -8.40 -8.98 9.92
N LYS A 5 -8.80 -8.14 10.87
CA LYS A 5 -8.82 -6.69 10.68
C LYS A 5 -7.96 -6.01 11.75
N THR A 6 -7.47 -4.82 11.42
CA THR A 6 -6.81 -3.98 12.42
C THR A 6 -7.83 -3.49 13.45
N ALA A 7 -7.34 -2.92 14.56
CA ALA A 7 -8.20 -2.38 15.60
C ALA A 7 -9.18 -1.32 15.05
N GLU A 8 -8.77 -0.60 14.00
CA GLU A 8 -9.58 0.43 13.34
C GLU A 8 -10.49 -0.14 12.24
N GLY A 9 -10.54 -1.46 12.10
CA GLY A 9 -11.40 -2.11 11.12
C GLY A 9 -10.84 -2.16 9.70
N ARG A 10 -9.53 -1.94 9.53
CA ARG A 10 -8.89 -1.96 8.21
C ARG A 10 -8.49 -3.38 7.82
N ASN A 11 -8.49 -3.66 6.52
CA ASN A 11 -8.07 -4.96 5.98
C ASN A 11 -6.58 -5.02 5.67
N ASN A 12 -5.83 -3.95 5.95
CA ASN A 12 -4.37 -3.94 5.80
C ASN A 12 -3.76 -2.94 6.78
N ARG A 13 -2.47 -3.13 7.09
CA ARG A 13 -1.73 -2.21 7.95
C ARG A 13 -0.96 -1.16 7.15
N CYS A 14 -0.65 -1.46 5.89
CA CYS A 14 0.28 -0.65 5.10
C CYS A 14 -0.38 0.52 4.36
N GLY A 15 -1.71 0.50 4.20
CA GLY A 15 -2.39 1.45 3.33
C GLY A 15 -2.18 2.91 3.69
N GLU A 16 -2.23 3.26 4.96
CA GLU A 16 -1.99 4.63 5.42
C GLU A 16 -0.55 5.06 5.16
N ASN A 17 0.41 4.15 5.38
CA ASN A 17 1.82 4.42 5.10
C ASN A 17 2.05 4.59 3.61
N ILE A 18 1.39 3.78 2.79
CA ILE A 18 1.46 3.90 1.32
C ILE A 18 0.96 5.29 0.89
N ALA A 19 -0.19 5.72 1.41
CA ALA A 19 -0.74 7.04 1.10
C ALA A 19 0.22 8.16 1.51
N ARG A 20 0.81 8.05 2.69
CA ARG A 20 1.75 9.04 3.20
C ARG A 20 3.02 9.11 2.34
N LEU A 21 3.58 7.95 2.02
CA LEU A 21 4.79 7.87 1.19
C LEU A 21 4.53 8.38 -0.22
N ARG A 22 3.37 8.01 -0.80
CA ARG A 22 2.96 8.49 -2.12
C ARG A 22 2.82 10.01 -2.14
N THR A 23 2.13 10.56 -1.14
CA THR A 23 1.92 12.01 -1.03
C THR A 23 3.25 12.73 -0.86
N ALA A 24 4.16 12.16 -0.05
CA ALA A 24 5.50 12.73 0.15
C ALA A 24 6.30 12.77 -1.16
N MET A 25 6.07 11.83 -2.07
CA MET A 25 6.69 11.83 -3.40
C MET A 25 6.00 12.80 -4.37
N GLY A 26 4.85 13.35 -4.00
CA GLY A 26 4.10 14.26 -4.86
C GLY A 26 3.43 13.58 -6.04
N ILE A 27 3.12 12.29 -5.96
CA ILE A 27 2.51 11.54 -7.07
C ILE A 27 1.07 11.16 -6.75
N SER A 28 0.26 11.03 -7.82
CA SER A 28 -1.12 10.60 -7.72
C SER A 28 -1.22 9.08 -7.52
N GLN A 29 -2.40 8.60 -7.14
CA GLN A 29 -2.68 7.17 -7.08
C GLN A 29 -2.48 6.51 -8.45
N ARG A 30 -2.89 7.18 -9.51
CA ARG A 30 -2.72 6.69 -10.88
C ARG A 30 -1.24 6.57 -11.23
N LYS A 31 -0.45 7.59 -10.89
CA LYS A 31 1.00 7.57 -11.15
C LYS A 31 1.67 6.43 -10.39
N LEU A 32 1.28 6.22 -9.14
CA LEU A 32 1.81 5.10 -8.36
C LEU A 32 1.50 3.77 -9.04
N ALA A 33 0.25 3.57 -9.48
CA ALA A 33 -0.13 2.36 -10.20
C ALA A 33 0.72 2.17 -11.46
N ASP A 34 0.91 3.23 -12.25
CA ASP A 34 1.73 3.18 -13.47
C ASP A 34 3.17 2.76 -13.15
N MET A 35 3.76 3.32 -12.11
CA MET A 35 5.13 3.00 -11.71
C MET A 35 5.26 1.52 -11.27
N LEU A 36 4.28 1.04 -10.52
CA LEU A 36 4.26 -0.36 -10.09
C LEU A 36 4.11 -1.31 -11.28
N GLN A 37 3.26 -0.97 -12.24
CA GLN A 37 3.09 -1.76 -13.46
C GLN A 37 4.40 -1.83 -14.25
N LEU A 38 5.13 -0.73 -14.35
CA LEU A 38 6.44 -0.72 -14.99
C LEU A 38 7.43 -1.64 -14.29
N ASN A 39 7.30 -1.81 -12.97
CA ASN A 39 8.14 -2.71 -12.19
C ASN A 39 7.67 -4.17 -12.25
N GLY A 40 6.54 -4.44 -12.90
CA GLY A 40 6.04 -5.79 -13.08
C GLY A 40 4.89 -6.21 -12.19
N LEU A 41 4.33 -5.29 -11.39
CA LEU A 41 3.17 -5.59 -10.54
C LEU A 41 1.88 -5.22 -11.28
N ASP A 42 1.01 -6.21 -11.45
CA ASP A 42 -0.29 -6.00 -12.08
C ASP A 42 -1.27 -5.40 -11.06
N ILE A 43 -1.31 -4.09 -10.98
CA ILE A 43 -2.16 -3.35 -10.05
C ILE A 43 -2.64 -2.05 -10.72
N ASP A 44 -3.90 -1.68 -10.49
CA ASP A 44 -4.47 -0.48 -11.07
C ASP A 44 -4.75 0.60 -10.01
N LYS A 45 -5.17 1.78 -10.48
CA LYS A 45 -5.49 2.92 -9.62
C LYS A 45 -6.58 2.57 -8.60
N ASN A 46 -7.59 1.81 -9.01
CA ASN A 46 -8.70 1.45 -8.11
C ASN A 46 -8.21 0.55 -6.97
N ALA A 47 -7.29 -0.36 -7.26
CA ALA A 47 -6.67 -1.20 -6.23
C ALA A 47 -5.87 -0.34 -5.25
N ILE A 48 -5.09 0.63 -5.74
CA ILE A 48 -4.34 1.56 -4.87
C ILE A 48 -5.31 2.33 -3.98
N GLN A 49 -6.37 2.86 -4.54
CA GLN A 49 -7.38 3.61 -3.77
C GLN A 49 -7.97 2.76 -2.65
N ARG A 50 -8.32 1.52 -2.93
CA ARG A 50 -8.90 0.61 -1.95
C ARG A 50 -7.88 0.20 -0.88
N ILE A 51 -6.63 0.03 -1.26
CA ILE A 51 -5.55 -0.25 -0.30
C ILE A 51 -5.40 0.92 0.67
N GLU A 52 -5.31 2.14 0.16
CA GLU A 52 -5.15 3.33 0.99
C GLU A 52 -6.35 3.55 1.91
N ALA A 53 -7.55 3.19 1.44
CA ALA A 53 -8.77 3.28 2.24
C ALA A 53 -8.91 2.15 3.27
N GLY A 54 -8.04 1.15 3.23
CA GLY A 54 -8.08 0.02 4.15
C GLY A 54 -9.11 -1.05 3.80
N LYS A 55 -9.65 -1.01 2.58
CA LYS A 55 -10.72 -1.92 2.16
C LYS A 55 -10.24 -3.18 1.47
N ARG A 56 -9.00 -3.20 0.98
CA ARG A 56 -8.42 -4.30 0.22
C ARG A 56 -7.29 -4.93 0.99
N PHE A 57 -7.25 -6.25 1.00
CA PHE A 57 -6.09 -6.99 1.52
C PHE A 57 -4.89 -6.75 0.60
N VAL A 58 -3.71 -6.75 1.18
CA VAL A 58 -2.44 -6.60 0.45
C VAL A 58 -1.66 -7.89 0.62
N THR A 59 -1.26 -8.49 -0.49
CA THR A 59 -0.49 -9.74 -0.46
C THR A 59 0.98 -9.44 -0.14
N ASP A 60 1.68 -10.47 0.35
CA ASP A 60 3.12 -10.33 0.60
C ASP A 60 3.90 -10.04 -0.69
N ILE A 61 3.45 -10.59 -1.82
CA ILE A 61 4.04 -10.29 -3.13
C ILE A 61 3.94 -8.79 -3.41
N GLU A 62 2.78 -8.20 -3.18
CA GLU A 62 2.55 -6.77 -3.41
C GLU A 62 3.41 -5.92 -2.47
N LEU A 63 3.57 -6.35 -1.21
CA LEU A 63 4.41 -5.64 -0.23
C LEU A 63 5.84 -5.49 -0.72
N VAL A 64 6.40 -6.52 -1.34
CA VAL A 64 7.75 -6.46 -1.89
C VAL A 64 7.89 -5.30 -2.89
N TYR A 65 6.92 -5.16 -3.80
CA TYR A 65 6.94 -4.10 -4.80
C TYR A 65 6.80 -2.71 -4.18
N PHE A 66 5.92 -2.55 -3.19
CA PHE A 66 5.79 -1.27 -2.50
C PHE A 66 7.07 -0.88 -1.76
N CYS A 67 7.69 -1.84 -1.07
CA CYS A 67 8.94 -1.58 -0.36
C CYS A 67 10.06 -1.18 -1.31
N GLN A 68 10.18 -1.86 -2.44
CA GLN A 68 11.19 -1.54 -3.45
C GLN A 68 10.97 -0.15 -4.05
N LEU A 69 9.73 0.18 -4.38
CA LEU A 69 9.41 1.47 -5.01
C LEU A 69 9.67 2.63 -4.07
N PHE A 70 9.23 2.50 -2.82
CA PHE A 70 9.37 3.56 -1.81
C PHE A 70 10.73 3.54 -1.12
N ARG A 71 11.52 2.48 -1.33
CA ARG A 71 12.84 2.29 -0.69
C ARG A 71 12.73 2.31 0.82
N VAL A 72 11.77 1.58 1.34
CA VAL A 72 11.54 1.42 2.78
C VAL A 72 11.61 -0.05 3.15
N THR A 73 11.80 -0.30 4.44
CA THR A 73 11.76 -1.66 4.98
C THR A 73 10.31 -2.10 5.17
N TYR A 74 10.10 -3.42 5.30
CA TYR A 74 8.76 -3.93 5.64
C TYR A 74 8.28 -3.38 6.96
N GLU A 75 9.19 -3.23 7.93
CA GLU A 75 8.86 -2.66 9.23
C GLU A 75 8.34 -1.23 9.10
N GLU A 76 8.99 -0.39 8.29
CA GLU A 76 8.56 0.98 8.05
C GLU A 76 7.20 1.03 7.37
N LEU A 77 6.92 0.07 6.46
CA LEU A 77 5.65 0.03 5.72
C LEU A 77 4.51 -0.47 6.59
N LEU A 78 4.78 -1.38 7.52
CA LEU A 78 3.75 -2.07 8.29
C LEU A 78 3.49 -1.48 9.67
N ASN A 79 4.39 -0.66 10.20
CA ASN A 79 4.24 -0.08 11.53
C ASN A 79 3.45 1.22 11.48
N GLU A 80 2.78 1.51 12.59
CA GLU A 80 2.07 2.76 12.76
C GLU A 80 3.06 3.91 12.86
N HIS A 81 2.66 5.07 12.30
CA HIS A 81 3.38 6.32 12.44
C HIS A 81 2.64 7.24 13.40
N GLU A 82 3.36 7.78 14.34
CA GLU A 82 2.86 8.81 15.24
C GLU A 82 3.05 10.19 14.65
#